data_fa6c90b4f4b5e7c30c4d94224be15d7c
#
_entry.id   fa6c90b4f4b5e7c30c4d94224be15d7c
#
_cell.length_a   1.000
_cell.length_b   1.000
_cell.length_c   1.000
_cell.angle_alpha   90.00
_cell.angle_beta   90.00
_cell.angle_gamma   90.00
#
_symmetry.space_group_name_H-M   'P 1'
#
loop_
_entity.id
_entity.type
_entity.pdbx_description
1 polymer ?
#
loop_
_entity_poly.entity_id
_entity_poly.type
_entity_poly.pdbx_seq_one_letter_code
_entity_poly.pdbx_strand_id
1 'polypeptide(L)'
;MGDACGMKERYEGIDGLKAYAILGIVLMHILSNGNFGLNGLVFQKLIPSFTNLVFLFMMVSDFGMCCGYYQKFKDQKIGVGEFYIKRYSKIWPYFALLCVLDFVMSPSKSALYEVFANLTLCQGLLPNMNISVIGVSWTLAVIFVFYLLFPFFCFLLENKKRAWLVFICAVIYNFMCSTYFFDESHIADRAAVNFSARTNILYCAVYFIAGGLIFLYRKELAEFASKYRVFAGAILLIATVAYFAVGGNTLTMLFFCVAALVYTLGCRGGVLVNPVAKFLGGICFEIYLCHMVIYRVLEKLRLVHLFENGLLAYIFTAVAVICGSVVFSVCA
;
A
#
# COMPACT_ATOMS: atom_id res chain seq x y z
N MET A 1 -15.65 35.14 19.17
CA MET A 1 -16.41 33.98 18.70
C MET A 1 -15.42 32.85 18.50
N GLY A 2 -15.47 31.88 19.41
CA GLY A 2 -14.42 30.89 19.57
C GLY A 2 -14.34 29.90 18.43
N ASP A 3 -13.12 29.69 17.95
CA ASP A 3 -12.77 28.60 17.04
C ASP A 3 -13.07 27.26 17.73
N ALA A 4 -14.08 26.60 17.24
CA ALA A 4 -14.38 25.22 17.61
C ALA A 4 -13.14 24.37 17.30
N CYS A 5 -12.56 23.81 18.32
CA CYS A 5 -11.49 22.80 18.30
C CYS A 5 -11.66 21.87 17.09
N GLY A 6 -10.75 21.97 16.13
CA GLY A 6 -10.84 21.30 14.84
C GLY A 6 -11.02 19.80 14.97
N MET A 7 -12.26 19.35 14.87
CA MET A 7 -12.55 17.93 14.66
C MET A 7 -11.85 17.50 13.38
N LYS A 8 -10.89 16.58 13.50
CA LYS A 8 -10.17 15.97 12.41
C LYS A 8 -11.21 15.36 11.46
N GLU A 9 -11.44 15.96 10.30
CA GLU A 9 -12.32 15.37 9.28
C GLU A 9 -11.85 13.94 9.03
N ARG A 10 -12.63 12.95 9.46
CA ARG A 10 -12.33 11.53 9.28
C ARG A 10 -13.16 11.01 8.12
N TYR A 11 -12.50 10.61 7.07
CA TYR A 11 -13.13 9.95 5.92
C TYR A 11 -13.24 8.46 6.20
N GLU A 12 -14.36 8.02 6.77
CA GLU A 12 -14.57 6.64 7.23
C GLU A 12 -14.48 5.61 6.09
N GLY A 13 -14.85 5.98 4.87
CA GLY A 13 -14.74 5.13 3.68
C GLY A 13 -13.33 4.69 3.36
N ILE A 14 -12.31 5.45 3.77
CA ILE A 14 -10.89 5.10 3.54
C ILE A 14 -10.49 3.86 4.35
N ASP A 15 -11.03 3.68 5.55
CA ASP A 15 -10.75 2.48 6.35
C ASP A 15 -11.29 1.23 5.65
N GLY A 16 -12.50 1.32 5.06
CA GLY A 16 -13.04 0.24 4.21
C GLY A 16 -12.20 -0.02 2.97
N LEU A 17 -11.77 1.02 2.27
CA LEU A 17 -10.90 0.86 1.10
C LEU A 17 -9.61 0.11 1.46
N LYS A 18 -8.96 0.48 2.56
CA LYS A 18 -7.77 -0.20 3.08
C LYS A 18 -8.05 -1.66 3.44
N ALA A 19 -9.19 -1.93 4.09
CA ALA A 19 -9.60 -3.28 4.47
C ALA A 19 -9.74 -4.20 3.25
N TYR A 20 -10.46 -3.77 2.22
CA TYR A 20 -10.60 -4.59 1.00
C TYR A 20 -9.29 -4.72 0.23
N ALA A 21 -8.48 -3.67 0.18
CA ALA A 21 -7.18 -3.73 -0.48
C ALA A 21 -6.24 -4.73 0.20
N ILE A 22 -6.16 -4.73 1.54
CA ILE A 22 -5.29 -5.68 2.24
C ILE A 22 -5.77 -7.12 2.08
N LEU A 23 -7.07 -7.38 2.14
CA LEU A 23 -7.60 -8.71 1.88
C LEU A 23 -7.26 -9.19 0.47
N GLY A 24 -7.39 -8.34 -0.54
CA GLY A 24 -6.99 -8.67 -1.91
C GLY A 24 -5.49 -9.00 -2.02
N ILE A 25 -4.62 -8.22 -1.39
CA ILE A 25 -3.18 -8.47 -1.39
C ILE A 25 -2.83 -9.81 -0.71
N VAL A 26 -3.46 -10.11 0.43
CA VAL A 26 -3.25 -11.38 1.13
C VAL A 26 -3.67 -12.57 0.26
N LEU A 27 -4.86 -12.50 -0.36
CA LEU A 27 -5.35 -13.54 -1.28
C LEU A 27 -4.39 -13.76 -2.45
N MET A 28 -3.84 -12.68 -3.03
CA MET A 28 -2.89 -12.75 -4.13
C MET A 28 -1.59 -13.42 -3.69
N HIS A 29 -1.02 -13.03 -2.55
CA HIS A 29 0.23 -13.62 -2.07
C HIS A 29 0.10 -15.10 -1.75
N ILE A 30 -1.03 -15.53 -1.16
CA ILE A 30 -1.29 -16.95 -0.88
C ILE A 30 -1.39 -17.73 -2.19
N LEU A 31 -2.12 -17.19 -3.18
CA LEU A 31 -2.25 -17.84 -4.48
C LEU A 31 -0.91 -17.99 -5.18
N SER A 32 -0.08 -16.95 -5.14
CA SER A 32 1.24 -16.94 -5.81
C SER A 32 2.26 -17.87 -5.17
N ASN A 33 2.16 -18.14 -3.87
CA ASN A 33 3.14 -18.94 -3.13
C ASN A 33 2.70 -20.40 -2.92
N GLY A 34 1.39 -20.70 -2.94
CA GLY A 34 0.89 -22.01 -2.52
C GLY A 34 0.77 -23.06 -3.60
N ASN A 35 0.98 -22.75 -4.90
CA ASN A 35 0.92 -23.73 -6.00
C ASN A 35 -0.32 -24.63 -5.98
N PHE A 36 -1.52 -24.07 -5.81
CA PHE A 36 -2.79 -24.80 -5.63
C PHE A 36 -3.35 -25.42 -6.93
N GLY A 37 -2.71 -25.23 -8.08
CA GLY A 37 -3.17 -25.79 -9.36
C GLY A 37 -4.49 -25.19 -9.88
N LEU A 38 -4.85 -23.98 -9.43
CA LEU A 38 -6.11 -23.33 -9.77
C LEU A 38 -6.05 -22.63 -11.13
N ASN A 39 -7.10 -22.82 -11.93
CA ASN A 39 -7.22 -22.28 -13.27
C ASN A 39 -8.47 -21.39 -13.41
N GLY A 40 -8.54 -20.66 -14.51
CA GLY A 40 -9.65 -19.78 -14.84
C GLY A 40 -9.39 -18.31 -14.54
N LEU A 41 -10.26 -17.45 -15.05
CA LEU A 41 -10.10 -15.98 -15.08
C LEU A 41 -9.87 -15.39 -13.67
N VAL A 42 -10.53 -15.92 -12.66
CA VAL A 42 -10.42 -15.45 -11.27
C VAL A 42 -9.00 -15.66 -10.73
N PHE A 43 -8.45 -16.86 -10.93
CA PHE A 43 -7.16 -17.26 -10.36
C PHE A 43 -5.95 -16.87 -11.23
N GLN A 44 -6.16 -16.70 -12.55
CA GLN A 44 -5.07 -16.36 -13.47
C GLN A 44 -4.99 -14.88 -13.80
N LYS A 45 -6.08 -14.09 -13.63
CA LYS A 45 -6.10 -12.65 -13.93
C LYS A 45 -6.56 -11.79 -12.75
N LEU A 46 -7.73 -12.07 -12.17
CA LEU A 46 -8.32 -11.20 -11.17
C LEU A 46 -7.48 -11.15 -9.89
N ILE A 47 -7.27 -12.29 -9.22
CA ILE A 47 -6.50 -12.32 -7.96
C ILE A 47 -5.05 -11.87 -8.15
N PRO A 48 -4.30 -12.31 -9.18
CA PRO A 48 -2.95 -11.81 -9.43
C PRO A 48 -2.85 -10.29 -9.62
N SER A 49 -3.87 -9.65 -10.20
CA SER A 49 -3.88 -8.20 -10.39
C SER A 49 -3.92 -7.42 -9.06
N PHE A 50 -4.37 -8.03 -7.96
CA PHE A 50 -4.38 -7.41 -6.64
C PHE A 50 -2.98 -7.08 -6.10
N THR A 51 -1.93 -7.63 -6.72
CA THR A 51 -0.54 -7.23 -6.42
C THR A 51 -0.34 -5.71 -6.53
N ASN A 52 -1.07 -5.04 -7.41
CA ASN A 52 -0.94 -3.60 -7.65
C ASN A 52 -1.69 -2.73 -6.62
N LEU A 53 -2.51 -3.32 -5.75
CA LEU A 53 -3.19 -2.57 -4.68
C LEU A 53 -2.23 -1.93 -3.68
N VAL A 54 -0.95 -2.31 -3.69
CA VAL A 54 0.10 -1.63 -2.92
C VAL A 54 0.25 -0.15 -3.33
N PHE A 55 0.02 0.19 -4.59
CA PHE A 55 0.06 1.58 -5.06
C PHE A 55 -1.10 2.41 -4.51
N LEU A 56 -2.26 1.77 -4.31
CA LEU A 56 -3.37 2.40 -3.60
C LEU A 56 -2.99 2.73 -2.15
N PHE A 57 -2.27 1.83 -1.46
CA PHE A 57 -1.76 2.12 -0.11
C PHE A 57 -0.77 3.29 -0.10
N MET A 58 0.09 3.43 -1.11
CA MET A 58 0.99 4.58 -1.23
C MET A 58 0.21 5.90 -1.36
N MET A 59 -0.83 5.94 -2.21
CA MET A 59 -1.71 7.09 -2.39
C MET A 59 -2.47 7.44 -1.11
N VAL A 60 -3.09 6.44 -0.47
CA VAL A 60 -3.82 6.60 0.80
C VAL A 60 -2.88 7.02 1.93
N SER A 61 -1.63 6.52 1.92
CA SER A 61 -0.62 6.88 2.92
C SER A 61 -0.29 8.36 2.86
N ASP A 62 -0.02 8.91 1.67
CA ASP A 62 0.27 10.34 1.54
C ASP A 62 -0.96 11.20 1.86
N PHE A 63 -2.14 10.84 1.33
CA PHE A 63 -3.38 11.52 1.70
C PHE A 63 -3.57 11.59 3.23
N GLY A 64 -3.38 10.46 3.91
CA GLY A 64 -3.47 10.38 5.37
C GLY A 64 -2.40 11.18 6.10
N MET A 65 -1.17 11.21 5.56
CA MET A 65 -0.08 12.04 6.06
C MET A 65 -0.41 13.52 5.94
N CYS A 66 -0.89 13.94 4.78
CA CYS A 66 -1.33 15.31 4.55
C CYS A 66 -2.47 15.72 5.50
N CYS A 67 -3.49 14.86 5.69
CA CYS A 67 -4.56 15.10 6.67
C CYS A 67 -4.04 15.23 8.11
N GLY A 68 -3.01 14.47 8.45
CA GLY A 68 -2.47 14.42 9.81
C GLY A 68 -1.45 15.50 10.15
N TYR A 69 -0.64 15.91 9.18
CA TYR A 69 0.58 16.67 9.44
C TYR A 69 0.75 17.94 8.60
N TYR A 70 0.15 18.07 7.40
CA TYR A 70 0.33 19.23 6.54
C TYR A 70 0.08 20.55 7.27
N GLN A 71 -1.10 20.69 7.92
CA GLN A 71 -1.41 21.92 8.64
C GLN A 71 -0.51 22.14 9.86
N LYS A 72 -0.05 21.07 10.51
CA LYS A 72 0.87 21.17 11.66
C LYS A 72 2.25 21.68 11.25
N PHE A 73 2.75 21.25 10.09
CA PHE A 73 3.99 21.78 9.54
C PHE A 73 3.83 23.25 9.14
N LYS A 74 2.75 23.59 8.45
CA LYS A 74 2.45 24.95 8.04
C LYS A 74 2.34 25.91 9.22
N ASP A 75 1.68 25.48 10.29
CA ASP A 75 1.50 26.26 11.53
C ASP A 75 2.72 26.16 12.47
N GLN A 76 3.81 25.51 12.08
CA GLN A 76 5.00 25.24 12.89
C GLN A 76 4.68 24.55 14.24
N LYS A 77 3.58 23.80 14.31
CA LYS A 77 3.15 23.06 15.51
C LYS A 77 3.86 21.74 15.69
N ILE A 78 4.66 21.31 14.73
CA ILE A 78 5.47 20.09 14.78
C ILE A 78 6.80 20.34 14.08
N GLY A 79 7.89 19.96 14.73
CA GLY A 79 9.22 19.96 14.14
C GLY A 79 9.49 18.70 13.31
N VAL A 80 10.46 18.78 12.40
CA VAL A 80 10.86 17.66 11.53
C VAL A 80 11.32 16.46 12.36
N GLY A 81 12.13 16.70 13.41
CA GLY A 81 12.59 15.63 14.31
C GLY A 81 11.46 14.94 15.06
N GLU A 82 10.50 15.71 15.61
CA GLU A 82 9.33 15.15 16.29
C GLU A 82 8.45 14.31 15.34
N PHE A 83 8.30 14.76 14.11
CA PHE A 83 7.59 14.03 13.08
C PHE A 83 8.26 12.66 12.81
N TYR A 84 9.57 12.62 12.62
CA TYR A 84 10.28 11.36 12.39
C TYR A 84 10.20 10.43 13.59
N ILE A 85 10.42 10.92 14.80
CA ILE A 85 10.26 10.11 16.02
C ILE A 85 8.88 9.47 16.07
N LYS A 86 7.80 10.24 15.79
CA LYS A 86 6.43 9.71 15.76
C LYS A 86 6.21 8.64 14.68
N ARG A 87 6.91 8.73 13.54
CA ARG A 87 6.79 7.73 12.47
C ARG A 87 7.57 6.46 12.79
N TYR A 88 8.81 6.60 13.23
CA TYR A 88 9.64 5.47 13.63
C TYR A 88 9.02 4.71 14.82
N SER A 89 8.67 5.40 15.90
CA SER A 89 8.11 4.76 17.10
C SER A 89 6.79 4.00 16.84
N LYS A 90 6.02 4.42 15.83
CA LYS A 90 4.78 3.71 15.46
C LYS A 90 5.02 2.43 14.68
N ILE A 91 6.05 2.37 13.85
CA ILE A 91 6.26 1.31 12.87
C ILE A 91 7.32 0.32 13.34
N TRP A 92 8.41 0.85 13.88
CA TRP A 92 9.63 0.10 14.16
C TRP A 92 9.46 -1.08 15.13
N PRO A 93 8.76 -0.96 16.28
CA PRO A 93 8.69 -2.05 17.25
C PRO A 93 8.01 -3.30 16.66
N TYR A 94 6.87 -3.13 16.00
CA TYR A 94 6.15 -4.23 15.38
C TYR A 94 6.96 -4.85 14.22
N PHE A 95 7.58 -4.02 13.40
CA PHE A 95 8.39 -4.48 12.29
C PHE A 95 9.66 -5.20 12.74
N ALA A 96 10.31 -4.70 13.79
CA ALA A 96 11.47 -5.36 14.39
C ALA A 96 11.11 -6.75 14.95
N LEU A 97 9.97 -6.87 15.63
CA LEU A 97 9.48 -8.16 16.09
C LEU A 97 9.33 -9.14 14.93
N LEU A 98 8.72 -8.74 13.84
CA LEU A 98 8.54 -9.59 12.65
C LEU A 98 9.87 -9.99 12.02
N CYS A 99 10.82 -9.06 11.91
CA CYS A 99 12.16 -9.36 11.39
C CYS A 99 12.89 -10.40 12.25
N VAL A 100 12.78 -10.30 13.57
CA VAL A 100 13.36 -11.30 14.49
C VAL A 100 12.69 -12.65 14.35
N LEU A 101 11.35 -12.67 14.26
CA LEU A 101 10.61 -13.94 14.07
C LEU A 101 10.97 -14.60 12.74
N ASP A 102 11.05 -13.86 11.66
CA ASP A 102 11.42 -14.41 10.35
C ASP A 102 12.87 -14.92 10.34
N PHE A 103 13.78 -14.18 10.96
CA PHE A 103 15.18 -14.60 11.13
C PHE A 103 15.30 -15.90 11.93
N VAL A 104 14.58 -16.03 13.04
CA VAL A 104 14.59 -17.25 13.87
C VAL A 104 14.04 -18.45 13.09
N MET A 105 13.06 -18.24 12.21
CA MET A 105 12.51 -19.32 11.38
C MET A 105 13.49 -19.80 10.30
N SER A 106 14.38 -18.93 9.80
CA SER A 106 15.29 -19.24 8.70
C SER A 106 16.64 -18.52 8.87
N PRO A 107 17.45 -18.90 9.89
CA PRO A 107 18.69 -18.20 10.21
C PRO A 107 19.76 -18.42 9.15
N SER A 108 20.38 -17.34 8.69
CA SER A 108 21.55 -17.34 7.81
C SER A 108 22.36 -16.06 8.00
N LYS A 109 23.62 -16.05 7.52
CA LYS A 109 24.43 -14.82 7.53
C LYS A 109 23.80 -13.73 6.65
N SER A 110 23.25 -14.10 5.50
CA SER A 110 22.53 -13.15 4.62
C SER A 110 21.32 -12.57 5.33
N ALA A 111 20.48 -13.42 5.95
CA ALA A 111 19.30 -12.98 6.69
C ALA A 111 19.64 -12.00 7.82
N LEU A 112 20.80 -12.15 8.48
CA LEU A 112 21.25 -11.20 9.50
C LEU A 112 21.50 -9.80 8.93
N TYR A 113 22.18 -9.71 7.77
CA TYR A 113 22.39 -8.43 7.08
C TYR A 113 21.08 -7.84 6.58
N GLU A 114 20.17 -8.67 6.09
CA GLU A 114 18.85 -8.25 5.63
C GLU A 114 17.98 -7.73 6.77
N VAL A 115 18.02 -8.35 7.96
CA VAL A 115 17.37 -7.81 9.17
C VAL A 115 17.90 -6.43 9.48
N PHE A 116 19.23 -6.27 9.47
CA PHE A 116 19.83 -4.97 9.74
C PHE A 116 19.39 -3.91 8.73
N ALA A 117 19.39 -4.23 7.43
CA ALA A 117 18.91 -3.35 6.38
C ALA A 117 17.43 -2.99 6.57
N ASN A 118 16.56 -3.97 6.85
CA ASN A 118 15.15 -3.76 7.15
C ASN A 118 14.94 -2.80 8.33
N LEU A 119 15.68 -2.97 9.42
CA LEU A 119 15.54 -2.17 10.64
C LEU A 119 15.93 -0.70 10.45
N THR A 120 16.70 -0.36 9.41
CA THR A 120 16.96 1.04 9.04
C THR A 120 15.71 1.72 8.46
N LEU A 121 14.76 0.96 7.91
CA LEU A 121 13.63 1.43 7.11
C LEU A 121 14.05 2.28 5.88
N CYS A 122 15.35 2.31 5.58
CA CYS A 122 15.94 3.08 4.48
C CYS A 122 16.44 2.19 3.33
N GLN A 123 16.17 0.88 3.37
CA GLN A 123 16.57 -0.04 2.30
C GLN A 123 16.00 0.36 0.92
N GLY A 124 14.94 1.17 0.87
CA GLY A 124 14.41 1.76 -0.37
C GLY A 124 15.39 2.68 -1.10
N LEU A 125 16.47 3.11 -0.45
CA LEU A 125 17.57 3.89 -1.04
C LEU A 125 18.72 3.01 -1.55
N LEU A 126 18.71 1.71 -1.23
CA LEU A 126 19.77 0.80 -1.68
C LEU A 126 19.58 0.45 -3.16
N PRO A 127 20.68 0.27 -3.91
CA PRO A 127 20.61 -0.09 -5.33
C PRO A 127 20.05 -1.50 -5.58
N ASN A 128 20.15 -2.38 -4.61
CA ASN A 128 19.56 -3.73 -4.63
C ASN A 128 18.67 -3.93 -3.42
N MET A 129 17.38 -4.15 -3.68
CA MET A 129 16.34 -4.38 -2.68
C MET A 129 15.87 -5.85 -2.62
N ASN A 130 16.65 -6.80 -3.13
CA ASN A 130 16.36 -8.22 -3.00
C ASN A 130 16.55 -8.66 -1.54
N ILE A 131 15.53 -8.45 -0.73
CA ILE A 131 15.50 -8.80 0.68
C ILE A 131 14.47 -9.92 0.86
N SER A 132 14.91 -11.06 1.38
CA SER A 132 14.08 -12.25 1.62
C SER A 132 13.40 -12.20 2.99
N VAL A 133 14.06 -11.58 3.98
CA VAL A 133 13.50 -11.34 5.32
C VAL A 133 12.37 -10.33 5.21
N ILE A 134 11.15 -10.77 5.51
CA ILE A 134 9.92 -10.00 5.29
C ILE A 134 9.87 -9.46 3.86
N GLY A 135 9.78 -10.34 2.86
CA GLY A 135 9.83 -9.95 1.43
C GLY A 135 8.82 -8.86 1.01
N VAL A 136 7.71 -8.67 1.75
CA VAL A 136 6.75 -7.60 1.51
C VAL A 136 7.21 -6.24 2.05
N SER A 137 8.32 -6.16 2.78
CA SER A 137 8.84 -4.92 3.39
C SER A 137 9.31 -3.87 2.37
N TRP A 138 9.52 -4.26 1.12
CA TRP A 138 9.89 -3.31 0.06
C TRP A 138 8.90 -2.13 -0.05
N THR A 139 7.60 -2.39 0.11
CA THR A 139 6.57 -1.34 0.10
C THR A 139 6.74 -0.38 1.27
N LEU A 140 7.05 -0.92 2.46
CA LEU A 140 7.35 -0.11 3.64
C LEU A 140 8.59 0.76 3.41
N ALA A 141 9.63 0.18 2.82
CA ALA A 141 10.87 0.89 2.49
C ALA A 141 10.62 2.08 1.57
N VAL A 142 9.86 1.89 0.50
CA VAL A 142 9.48 2.97 -0.42
C VAL A 142 8.64 4.04 0.29
N ILE A 143 7.62 3.64 1.04
CA ILE A 143 6.79 4.57 1.81
C ILE A 143 7.64 5.35 2.82
N PHE A 144 8.63 4.72 3.44
CA PHE A 144 9.48 5.38 4.43
C PHE A 144 10.40 6.42 3.80
N VAL A 145 10.91 6.17 2.59
CA VAL A 145 11.66 7.21 1.83
C VAL A 145 10.75 8.41 1.54
N PHE A 146 9.48 8.19 1.18
CA PHE A 146 8.53 9.31 1.05
C PHE A 146 8.28 10.01 2.39
N TYR A 147 8.28 9.31 3.52
CA TYR A 147 8.17 9.95 4.84
C TYR A 147 9.39 10.83 5.14
N LEU A 148 10.59 10.42 4.73
CA LEU A 148 11.79 11.26 4.85
C LEU A 148 11.66 12.56 4.03
N LEU A 149 11.02 12.49 2.86
CA LEU A 149 10.80 13.63 1.99
C LEU A 149 9.53 14.44 2.33
N PHE A 150 8.68 13.95 3.24
CA PHE A 150 7.36 14.53 3.49
C PHE A 150 7.40 16.00 3.96
N PRO A 151 8.31 16.46 4.83
CA PRO A 151 8.41 17.88 5.18
C PRO A 151 8.64 18.78 3.96
N PHE A 152 9.51 18.35 3.03
CA PHE A 152 9.72 19.04 1.76
C PHE A 152 8.49 18.96 0.86
N PHE A 153 7.80 17.82 0.86
CA PHE A 153 6.56 17.65 0.12
C PHE A 153 5.44 18.59 0.61
N CYS A 154 5.33 18.83 1.91
CA CYS A 154 4.42 19.86 2.46
C CYS A 154 4.68 21.24 1.83
N PHE A 155 5.95 21.63 1.69
CA PHE A 155 6.34 22.87 1.02
C PHE A 155 5.90 22.89 -0.46
N LEU A 156 6.01 21.77 -1.17
CA LEU A 156 5.55 21.67 -2.56
C LEU A 156 4.02 21.86 -2.67
N LEU A 157 3.27 21.36 -1.71
CA LEU A 157 1.80 21.43 -1.69
C LEU A 157 1.24 22.81 -1.33
N GLU A 158 2.02 23.73 -0.78
CA GLU A 158 1.53 25.09 -0.45
C GLU A 158 1.03 25.87 -1.66
N ASN A 159 1.55 25.58 -2.85
CA ASN A 159 1.14 26.18 -4.10
C ASN A 159 0.56 25.14 -5.07
N LYS A 160 -0.72 25.28 -5.43
CA LYS A 160 -1.41 24.35 -6.33
C LYS A 160 -0.69 24.17 -7.67
N LYS A 161 -0.14 25.24 -8.27
CA LYS A 161 0.60 25.15 -9.54
C LYS A 161 1.87 24.31 -9.38
N ARG A 162 2.59 24.50 -8.29
CA ARG A 162 3.80 23.75 -7.96
C ARG A 162 3.47 22.27 -7.69
N ALA A 163 2.40 21.98 -6.97
CA ALA A 163 1.93 20.61 -6.73
C ALA A 163 1.57 19.89 -8.04
N TRP A 164 0.89 20.56 -8.97
CA TRP A 164 0.60 20.01 -10.30
C TRP A 164 1.85 19.79 -11.13
N LEU A 165 2.81 20.74 -11.10
CA LEU A 165 4.08 20.56 -11.81
C LEU A 165 4.82 19.31 -11.33
N VAL A 166 4.91 19.14 -10.00
CA VAL A 166 5.57 17.96 -9.40
C VAL A 166 4.83 16.67 -9.78
N PHE A 167 3.50 16.68 -9.82
CA PHE A 167 2.71 15.55 -10.27
C PHE A 167 2.99 15.20 -11.73
N ILE A 168 3.02 16.20 -12.63
CA ILE A 168 3.35 15.99 -14.04
C ILE A 168 4.77 15.41 -14.19
N CYS A 169 5.74 15.94 -13.46
CA CYS A 169 7.10 15.38 -13.42
C CYS A 169 7.09 13.92 -12.95
N ALA A 170 6.31 13.60 -11.90
CA ALA A 170 6.21 12.22 -11.40
C ALA A 170 5.58 11.27 -12.43
N VAL A 171 4.57 11.73 -13.20
CA VAL A 171 4.00 10.95 -14.32
C VAL A 171 5.06 10.68 -15.39
N ILE A 172 5.84 11.71 -15.75
CA ILE A 172 6.92 11.57 -16.73
C ILE A 172 7.98 10.55 -16.24
N TYR A 173 8.45 10.70 -14.98
CA TYR A 173 9.43 9.77 -14.40
C TYR A 173 8.90 8.34 -14.30
N ASN A 174 7.63 8.19 -13.91
CA ASN A 174 7.01 6.86 -13.90
C ASN A 174 7.01 6.23 -15.29
N PHE A 175 6.62 7.00 -16.30
CA PHE A 175 6.64 6.55 -17.69
C PHE A 175 8.07 6.20 -18.15
N MET A 176 9.06 7.05 -17.88
CA MET A 176 10.47 6.76 -18.21
C MET A 176 10.96 5.49 -17.51
N CYS A 177 10.64 5.31 -16.23
CA CYS A 177 11.02 4.09 -15.50
C CYS A 177 10.38 2.85 -16.11
N SER A 178 9.09 2.89 -16.47
CA SER A 178 8.37 1.70 -16.95
C SER A 178 8.65 1.34 -18.39
N THR A 179 9.00 2.29 -19.27
CA THR A 179 9.13 2.06 -20.71
C THR A 179 10.55 2.04 -21.22
N TYR A 180 11.49 2.65 -20.49
CA TYR A 180 12.87 2.77 -20.93
C TYR A 180 13.87 2.14 -19.96
N PHE A 181 13.93 2.64 -18.70
CA PHE A 181 15.00 2.24 -17.78
C PHE A 181 14.84 0.81 -17.23
N PHE A 182 13.62 0.24 -17.31
CA PHE A 182 13.33 -1.14 -16.94
C PHE A 182 12.97 -2.01 -18.13
N ASP A 183 13.31 -1.60 -19.34
CA ASP A 183 13.20 -2.41 -20.54
C ASP A 183 14.31 -3.48 -20.61
N GLU A 184 14.02 -4.60 -21.27
CA GLU A 184 14.92 -5.75 -21.39
C GLU A 184 16.29 -5.41 -21.99
N SER A 185 16.35 -4.38 -22.86
CA SER A 185 17.60 -3.91 -23.46
C SER A 185 18.52 -3.19 -22.46
N HIS A 186 18.00 -2.74 -21.34
CA HIS A 186 18.72 -1.95 -20.33
C HIS A 186 18.99 -2.72 -19.04
N ILE A 187 18.38 -3.88 -18.85
CA ILE A 187 18.55 -4.74 -17.67
C ILE A 187 18.84 -6.17 -18.11
N ALA A 188 19.95 -6.72 -17.63
CA ALA A 188 20.41 -8.06 -17.99
C ALA A 188 19.53 -9.21 -17.46
N ASP A 189 18.70 -8.97 -16.44
CA ASP A 189 17.86 -9.97 -15.79
C ASP A 189 16.38 -9.56 -15.80
N ARG A 190 15.55 -10.30 -16.52
CA ARG A 190 14.11 -10.07 -16.63
C ARG A 190 13.37 -10.15 -15.29
N ALA A 191 13.79 -11.03 -14.39
CA ALA A 191 13.18 -11.14 -13.08
C ALA A 191 13.43 -9.88 -12.26
N ALA A 192 14.59 -9.28 -12.38
CA ALA A 192 14.93 -8.02 -11.74
C ALA A 192 14.13 -6.84 -12.29
N VAL A 193 13.77 -6.82 -13.58
CA VAL A 193 12.99 -5.74 -14.22
C VAL A 193 11.67 -5.51 -13.50
N ASN A 194 10.85 -6.53 -13.37
CA ASN A 194 9.52 -6.40 -12.78
C ASN A 194 9.57 -5.98 -11.32
N PHE A 195 10.51 -6.51 -10.55
CA PHE A 195 10.65 -6.18 -9.15
C PHE A 195 11.24 -4.76 -8.97
N SER A 196 12.28 -4.42 -9.71
CA SER A 196 12.96 -3.12 -9.63
C SER A 196 12.05 -1.95 -10.01
N ALA A 197 11.22 -2.10 -11.06
CA ALA A 197 10.25 -1.06 -11.43
C ALA A 197 9.31 -0.73 -10.28
N ARG A 198 8.75 -1.74 -9.63
CA ARG A 198 7.78 -1.57 -8.53
C ARG A 198 8.40 -1.00 -7.27
N THR A 199 9.66 -1.29 -7.00
CA THR A 199 10.37 -0.84 -5.79
C THR A 199 11.07 0.50 -5.97
N ASN A 200 11.17 0.99 -7.21
CA ASN A 200 11.84 2.25 -7.50
C ASN A 200 10.98 3.44 -7.03
N ILE A 201 11.61 4.34 -6.25
CA ILE A 201 10.94 5.51 -5.70
C ILE A 201 10.36 6.43 -6.78
N LEU A 202 11.08 6.63 -7.90
CA LEU A 202 10.61 7.48 -9.00
C LEU A 202 9.40 6.87 -9.72
N TYR A 203 9.37 5.54 -9.85
CA TYR A 203 8.20 4.84 -10.34
C TYR A 203 6.99 5.00 -9.42
N CYS A 204 7.19 4.89 -8.10
CA CYS A 204 6.12 4.95 -7.11
C CYS A 204 5.66 6.38 -6.80
N ALA A 205 6.48 7.40 -7.09
CA ALA A 205 6.23 8.80 -6.73
C ALA A 205 4.88 9.32 -7.23
N VAL A 206 4.44 8.90 -8.42
CA VAL A 206 3.17 9.36 -9.01
C VAL A 206 1.97 9.04 -8.12
N TYR A 207 1.95 7.85 -7.51
CA TYR A 207 0.84 7.43 -6.64
C TYR A 207 0.86 8.20 -5.32
N PHE A 208 2.04 8.41 -4.76
CA PHE A 208 2.19 9.15 -3.52
C PHE A 208 1.80 10.63 -3.73
N ILE A 209 2.35 11.30 -4.74
CA ILE A 209 2.05 12.69 -5.05
C ILE A 209 0.56 12.89 -5.42
N ALA A 210 -0.07 11.91 -6.08
CA ALA A 210 -1.50 11.95 -6.34
C ALA A 210 -2.33 12.01 -5.04
N GLY A 211 -1.91 11.31 -3.98
CA GLY A 211 -2.53 11.40 -2.65
C GLY A 211 -2.52 12.82 -2.09
N GLY A 212 -1.39 13.52 -2.21
CA GLY A 212 -1.25 14.92 -1.82
C GLY A 212 -2.09 15.88 -2.66
N LEU A 213 -2.21 15.64 -3.98
CA LEU A 213 -3.12 16.41 -4.82
C LEU A 213 -4.58 16.22 -4.41
N ILE A 214 -5.02 14.99 -4.18
CA ILE A 214 -6.38 14.70 -3.70
C ILE A 214 -6.62 15.38 -2.36
N PHE A 215 -5.63 15.43 -1.47
CA PHE A 215 -5.72 16.16 -0.22
C PHE A 215 -5.95 17.68 -0.44
N LEU A 216 -5.28 18.29 -1.40
CA LEU A 216 -5.48 19.73 -1.70
C LEU A 216 -6.91 20.05 -2.16
N TYR A 217 -7.56 19.12 -2.85
CA TYR A 217 -8.93 19.28 -3.38
C TYR A 217 -9.95 18.43 -2.60
N ARG A 218 -9.60 17.94 -1.40
CA ARG A 218 -10.41 16.96 -0.66
C ARG A 218 -11.83 17.39 -0.35
N LYS A 219 -12.04 18.69 -0.08
CA LYS A 219 -13.39 19.22 0.25
C LYS A 219 -14.29 19.20 -0.97
N GLU A 220 -13.80 19.74 -2.07
CA GLU A 220 -14.50 19.77 -3.36
C GLU A 220 -14.77 18.35 -3.87
N LEU A 221 -13.78 17.46 -3.76
CA LEU A 221 -13.92 16.07 -4.18
C LEU A 221 -14.88 15.27 -3.29
N ALA A 222 -14.87 15.49 -1.97
CA ALA A 222 -15.80 14.84 -1.05
C ALA A 222 -17.24 15.33 -1.28
N GLU A 223 -17.44 16.62 -1.51
CA GLU A 223 -18.74 17.19 -1.87
C GLU A 223 -19.24 16.60 -3.18
N PHE A 224 -18.41 16.60 -4.22
CA PHE A 224 -18.71 15.98 -5.51
C PHE A 224 -19.11 14.52 -5.37
N ALA A 225 -18.27 13.70 -4.69
CA ALA A 225 -18.52 12.28 -4.51
C ALA A 225 -19.76 11.98 -3.66
N SER A 226 -20.08 12.84 -2.70
CA SER A 226 -21.29 12.72 -1.89
C SER A 226 -22.56 13.09 -2.68
N LYS A 227 -22.52 14.24 -3.39
CA LYS A 227 -23.64 14.78 -4.16
C LYS A 227 -23.95 13.92 -5.40
N TYR A 228 -22.92 13.47 -6.09
CA TYR A 228 -23.04 12.71 -7.34
C TYR A 228 -22.55 11.26 -7.17
N ARG A 229 -22.99 10.60 -6.10
CA ARG A 229 -22.50 9.27 -5.72
C ARG A 229 -22.60 8.21 -6.81
N VAL A 230 -23.71 8.19 -7.55
CA VAL A 230 -23.92 7.25 -8.68
C VAL A 230 -22.91 7.51 -9.79
N PHE A 231 -22.68 8.76 -10.12
CA PHE A 231 -21.71 9.15 -11.14
C PHE A 231 -20.27 8.84 -10.71
N ALA A 232 -19.91 9.14 -9.48
CA ALA A 232 -18.60 8.77 -8.91
C ALA A 232 -18.41 7.24 -8.90
N GLY A 233 -19.46 6.47 -8.61
CA GLY A 233 -19.46 5.01 -8.71
C GLY A 233 -19.30 4.51 -10.14
N ALA A 234 -19.94 5.16 -11.12
CA ALA A 234 -19.77 4.85 -12.54
C ALA A 234 -18.32 5.12 -13.01
N ILE A 235 -17.71 6.22 -12.57
CA ILE A 235 -16.29 6.51 -12.84
C ILE A 235 -15.40 5.41 -12.27
N LEU A 236 -15.63 4.99 -11.02
CA LEU A 236 -14.88 3.90 -10.39
C LEU A 236 -15.06 2.58 -11.15
N LEU A 237 -16.27 2.27 -11.58
CA LEU A 237 -16.53 1.07 -12.39
C LEU A 237 -15.78 1.11 -13.72
N ILE A 238 -15.84 2.24 -14.44
CA ILE A 238 -15.11 2.44 -15.69
C ILE A 238 -13.61 2.32 -15.46
N ALA A 239 -13.06 2.92 -14.40
CA ALA A 239 -11.66 2.82 -14.06
C ALA A 239 -11.24 1.36 -13.75
N THR A 240 -12.10 0.62 -13.05
CA THR A 240 -11.89 -0.79 -12.74
C THR A 240 -11.90 -1.65 -14.02
N VAL A 241 -12.88 -1.44 -14.89
CA VAL A 241 -12.97 -2.15 -16.19
C VAL A 241 -11.76 -1.83 -17.05
N ALA A 242 -11.39 -0.55 -17.16
CA ALA A 242 -10.21 -0.13 -17.93
C ALA A 242 -8.91 -0.79 -17.40
N TYR A 243 -8.75 -0.87 -16.08
CA TYR A 243 -7.62 -1.55 -15.45
C TYR A 243 -7.53 -3.03 -15.84
N PHE A 244 -8.65 -3.76 -15.82
CA PHE A 244 -8.67 -5.18 -16.18
C PHE A 244 -8.61 -5.43 -17.69
N ALA A 245 -9.21 -4.55 -18.51
CA ALA A 245 -9.27 -4.72 -19.96
C ALA A 245 -7.92 -4.42 -20.65
N VAL A 246 -7.25 -3.34 -20.22
CA VAL A 246 -6.00 -2.89 -20.83
C VAL A 246 -4.78 -3.60 -20.20
N GLY A 247 -4.99 -4.24 -19.02
CA GLY A 247 -3.90 -4.83 -18.24
C GLY A 247 -3.09 -3.76 -17.51
N GLY A 248 -3.04 -3.83 -16.22
CA GLY A 248 -2.50 -2.91 -15.20
C GLY A 248 -1.29 -2.04 -15.54
N ASN A 249 -1.36 -1.21 -16.58
CA ASN A 249 -0.36 -0.18 -16.82
C ASN A 249 -0.52 0.98 -15.82
N THR A 250 0.48 1.83 -15.75
CA THR A 250 0.53 2.94 -14.80
C THR A 250 -0.69 3.85 -14.87
N LEU A 251 -1.14 4.21 -16.07
CA LEU A 251 -2.24 5.17 -16.24
C LEU A 251 -3.58 4.58 -15.79
N THR A 252 -3.87 3.33 -16.17
CA THR A 252 -5.11 2.65 -15.75
C THR A 252 -5.11 2.39 -14.24
N MET A 253 -3.95 2.04 -13.67
CA MET A 253 -3.81 1.86 -12.23
C MET A 253 -3.94 3.17 -11.47
N LEU A 254 -3.31 4.25 -11.96
CA LEU A 254 -3.43 5.58 -11.37
C LEU A 254 -4.89 6.06 -11.40
N PHE A 255 -5.58 5.90 -12.54
CA PHE A 255 -6.98 6.25 -12.68
C PHE A 255 -7.87 5.45 -11.72
N PHE A 256 -7.64 4.13 -11.60
CA PHE A 256 -8.34 3.29 -10.63
C PHE A 256 -8.11 3.76 -9.18
N CYS A 257 -6.87 4.00 -8.78
CA CYS A 257 -6.55 4.44 -7.41
C CYS A 257 -7.17 5.80 -7.07
N VAL A 258 -7.09 6.76 -8.01
CA VAL A 258 -7.70 8.10 -7.84
C VAL A 258 -9.22 7.98 -7.73
N ALA A 259 -9.87 7.24 -8.64
CA ALA A 259 -11.32 7.04 -8.62
C ALA A 259 -11.78 6.36 -7.33
N ALA A 260 -11.05 5.32 -6.87
CA ALA A 260 -11.34 4.61 -5.63
C ALA A 260 -11.22 5.52 -4.40
N LEU A 261 -10.12 6.27 -4.29
CA LEU A 261 -9.93 7.19 -3.17
C LEU A 261 -10.97 8.30 -3.17
N VAL A 262 -11.22 8.94 -4.32
CA VAL A 262 -12.24 10.01 -4.44
C VAL A 262 -13.64 9.50 -4.10
N TYR A 263 -14.02 8.32 -4.60
CA TYR A 263 -15.31 7.71 -4.26
C TYR A 263 -15.48 7.54 -2.74
N THR A 264 -14.42 7.10 -2.05
CA THR A 264 -14.47 6.86 -0.60
C THR A 264 -14.59 8.13 0.23
N LEU A 265 -14.13 9.28 -0.28
CA LEU A 265 -14.29 10.57 0.42
C LEU A 265 -15.77 10.95 0.60
N GLY A 266 -16.66 10.54 -0.33
CA GLY A 266 -18.09 10.78 -0.27
C GLY A 266 -18.90 9.71 0.49
N CYS A 267 -18.26 8.60 0.92
CA CYS A 267 -18.97 7.50 1.56
C CYS A 267 -19.24 7.77 3.04
N ARG A 268 -20.51 7.67 3.44
CA ARG A 268 -20.96 7.82 4.84
C ARG A 268 -21.65 6.56 5.39
N GLY A 269 -21.65 5.46 4.65
CA GLY A 269 -22.29 4.21 5.04
C GLY A 269 -22.14 3.13 3.96
N GLY A 270 -22.72 1.95 4.23
CA GLY A 270 -22.70 0.79 3.33
C GLY A 270 -21.43 -0.07 3.46
N VAL A 271 -21.07 -0.73 2.38
CA VAL A 271 -19.99 -1.74 2.36
C VAL A 271 -18.65 -1.19 2.84
N LEU A 272 -18.32 0.06 2.48
CA LEU A 272 -17.06 0.71 2.85
C LEU A 272 -17.07 1.31 4.27
N VAL A 273 -18.25 1.51 4.86
CA VAL A 273 -18.38 2.14 6.18
C VAL A 273 -19.22 1.24 7.08
N ASN A 274 -18.56 0.25 7.65
CA ASN A 274 -19.14 -0.68 8.62
C ASN A 274 -18.11 -1.04 9.70
N PRO A 275 -18.51 -1.61 10.85
CA PRO A 275 -17.59 -1.90 11.96
C PRO A 275 -16.43 -2.82 11.58
N VAL A 276 -16.68 -3.84 10.74
CA VAL A 276 -15.65 -4.80 10.31
C VAL A 276 -14.62 -4.12 9.40
N ALA A 277 -15.09 -3.36 8.41
CA ALA A 277 -14.21 -2.61 7.51
C ALA A 277 -13.38 -1.57 8.27
N LYS A 278 -13.97 -0.89 9.23
CA LYS A 278 -13.26 0.07 10.11
C LYS A 278 -12.20 -0.60 10.96
N PHE A 279 -12.51 -1.76 11.53
CA PHE A 279 -11.57 -2.54 12.33
C PHE A 279 -10.39 -3.02 11.48
N LEU A 280 -10.66 -3.74 10.39
CA LEU A 280 -9.63 -4.26 9.49
C LEU A 280 -8.79 -3.14 8.85
N GLY A 281 -9.42 -2.04 8.45
CA GLY A 281 -8.73 -0.87 7.92
C GLY A 281 -7.85 -0.18 8.95
N GLY A 282 -8.20 -0.30 10.24
CA GLY A 282 -7.40 0.21 11.36
C GLY A 282 -6.09 -0.54 11.58
N ILE A 283 -6.09 -1.87 11.35
CA ILE A 283 -4.94 -2.77 11.51
C ILE A 283 -4.38 -3.29 10.18
N CYS A 284 -4.75 -2.65 9.07
CA CYS A 284 -4.37 -3.12 7.72
C CYS A 284 -2.85 -3.14 7.50
N PHE A 285 -2.12 -2.24 8.14
CA PHE A 285 -0.67 -2.16 8.06
C PHE A 285 -0.01 -3.35 8.77
N GLU A 286 -0.47 -3.68 9.94
CA GLU A 286 0.00 -4.80 10.75
C GLU A 286 -0.27 -6.12 10.00
N ILE A 287 -1.49 -6.30 9.46
CA ILE A 287 -1.84 -7.45 8.61
C ILE A 287 -0.92 -7.53 7.39
N TYR A 288 -0.64 -6.38 6.73
CA TYR A 288 0.23 -6.33 5.57
C TYR A 288 1.64 -6.86 5.88
N LEU A 289 2.19 -6.53 7.01
CA LEU A 289 3.54 -6.95 7.38
C LEU A 289 3.61 -8.40 7.83
N CYS A 290 2.61 -8.91 8.57
CA CYS A 290 2.69 -10.23 9.19
C CYS A 290 2.13 -11.38 8.35
N HIS A 291 1.27 -11.13 7.33
CA HIS A 291 0.57 -12.21 6.63
C HIS A 291 1.51 -13.25 6.00
N MET A 292 2.67 -12.84 5.47
CA MET A 292 3.64 -13.78 4.91
C MET A 292 4.41 -14.54 5.99
N VAL A 293 4.60 -13.95 7.17
CA VAL A 293 5.16 -14.67 8.33
C VAL A 293 4.19 -15.75 8.79
N ILE A 294 2.91 -15.44 8.92
CA ILE A 294 1.86 -16.40 9.25
C ILE A 294 1.76 -17.50 8.17
N TYR A 295 1.80 -17.12 6.88
CA TYR A 295 1.84 -18.09 5.79
C TYR A 295 3.01 -19.08 5.93
N ARG A 296 4.25 -18.60 6.19
CA ARG A 296 5.43 -19.43 6.41
C ARG A 296 5.29 -20.37 7.61
N VAL A 297 4.61 -19.92 8.67
CA VAL A 297 4.31 -20.80 9.82
C VAL A 297 3.40 -21.94 9.39
N LEU A 298 2.32 -21.68 8.64
CA LEU A 298 1.42 -22.71 8.12
C LEU A 298 2.14 -23.67 7.16
N GLU A 299 3.03 -23.15 6.32
CA GLU A 299 3.87 -23.95 5.42
C GLU A 299 4.79 -24.91 6.19
N LYS A 300 5.49 -24.42 7.21
CA LYS A 300 6.33 -25.25 8.09
C LYS A 300 5.54 -26.32 8.84
N LEU A 301 4.30 -26.02 9.21
CA LEU A 301 3.38 -26.97 9.83
C LEU A 301 2.72 -27.92 8.82
N ARG A 302 3.03 -27.80 7.52
CA ARG A 302 2.44 -28.56 6.40
C ARG A 302 0.93 -28.42 6.28
N LEU A 303 0.38 -27.27 6.69
CA LEU A 303 -1.07 -27.02 6.67
C LEU A 303 -1.54 -26.37 5.36
N VAL A 304 -0.64 -25.83 4.52
CA VAL A 304 -0.99 -25.15 3.26
C VAL A 304 -1.69 -26.11 2.27
N HIS A 305 -1.27 -27.36 2.24
CA HIS A 305 -1.86 -28.42 1.39
C HIS A 305 -2.55 -29.50 2.23
N LEU A 306 -3.28 -29.08 3.28
CA LEU A 306 -4.02 -30.00 4.14
C LEU A 306 -5.11 -30.77 3.38
N PHE A 307 -5.66 -30.19 2.32
CA PHE A 307 -6.69 -30.78 1.47
C PHE A 307 -6.09 -31.13 0.09
N GLU A 308 -6.47 -32.29 -0.46
CA GLU A 308 -6.10 -32.69 -1.83
C GLU A 308 -6.74 -31.78 -2.89
N ASN A 309 -7.94 -31.27 -2.62
CA ASN A 309 -8.61 -30.33 -3.51
C ASN A 309 -7.95 -28.95 -3.41
N GLY A 310 -7.34 -28.47 -4.50
CA GLY A 310 -6.60 -27.21 -4.53
C GLY A 310 -7.44 -25.98 -4.16
N LEU A 311 -8.74 -25.98 -4.49
CA LEU A 311 -9.63 -24.87 -4.10
C LEU A 311 -9.89 -24.85 -2.60
N LEU A 312 -10.14 -26.02 -1.99
CA LEU A 312 -10.33 -26.12 -0.56
C LEU A 312 -9.04 -25.78 0.19
N ALA A 313 -7.88 -26.25 -0.31
CA ALA A 313 -6.57 -25.90 0.25
C ALA A 313 -6.31 -24.38 0.21
N TYR A 314 -6.60 -23.75 -0.93
CA TYR A 314 -6.48 -22.28 -1.07
C TYR A 314 -7.40 -21.53 -0.11
N ILE A 315 -8.69 -21.87 -0.05
CA ILE A 315 -9.66 -21.20 0.83
C ILE A 315 -9.26 -21.38 2.29
N PHE A 316 -8.91 -22.60 2.70
CA PHE A 316 -8.48 -22.89 4.07
C PHE A 316 -7.23 -22.05 4.43
N THR A 317 -6.22 -22.06 3.58
CA THR A 317 -4.99 -21.29 3.80
C THR A 317 -5.29 -19.79 3.86
N ALA A 318 -6.16 -19.27 2.98
CA ALA A 318 -6.54 -17.87 2.98
C ALA A 318 -7.24 -17.48 4.29
N VAL A 319 -8.21 -18.25 4.75
CA VAL A 319 -8.91 -18.01 6.01
C VAL A 319 -7.93 -18.11 7.19
N ALA A 320 -7.08 -19.13 7.23
CA ALA A 320 -6.11 -19.33 8.31
C ALA A 320 -5.09 -18.18 8.39
N VAL A 321 -4.56 -17.72 7.23
CA VAL A 321 -3.62 -16.58 7.19
C VAL A 321 -4.31 -15.29 7.60
N ILE A 322 -5.52 -15.00 7.10
CA ILE A 322 -6.24 -13.77 7.45
C ILE A 322 -6.56 -13.77 8.95
N CYS A 323 -7.15 -14.85 9.49
CA CYS A 323 -7.49 -14.94 10.90
C CYS A 323 -6.23 -14.88 11.79
N GLY A 324 -5.18 -15.63 11.44
CA GLY A 324 -3.90 -15.61 12.14
C GLY A 324 -3.26 -14.22 12.12
N SER A 325 -3.30 -13.53 10.98
CA SER A 325 -2.77 -12.16 10.86
C SER A 325 -3.58 -11.16 11.71
N VAL A 326 -4.91 -11.27 11.74
CA VAL A 326 -5.76 -10.42 12.59
C VAL A 326 -5.45 -10.66 14.07
N VAL A 327 -5.41 -11.93 14.50
CA VAL A 327 -5.08 -12.27 15.89
C VAL A 327 -3.71 -11.75 16.28
N PHE A 328 -2.69 -12.02 15.45
CA PHE A 328 -1.33 -11.54 15.70
C PHE A 328 -1.26 -10.02 15.78
N SER A 329 -1.93 -9.30 14.84
CA SER A 329 -1.93 -7.84 14.80
C SER A 329 -2.63 -7.17 16.00
N VAL A 330 -3.54 -7.88 16.67
CA VAL A 330 -4.23 -7.36 17.85
C VAL A 330 -3.45 -7.66 19.14
N CYS A 331 -2.69 -8.78 19.16
CA CYS A 331 -1.95 -9.23 20.33
C CYS A 331 -0.53 -8.66 20.44
N ALA A 332 0.07 -8.24 19.33
CA ALA A 332 1.43 -7.72 19.25
C ALA A 332 1.47 -6.19 19.23
#